data_9a379cc1542b7aeb508867a1524aaafc
#
_entry.id   9a379cc1542b7aeb508867a1524aaafc
#
_cell.length_a   1.000
_cell.length_b   1.000
_cell.length_c   1.000
_cell.angle_alpha   90.00
_cell.angle_beta   90.00
_cell.angle_gamma   90.00
#
_symmetry.space_group_name_H-M   'P 1'
#
loop_
_entity.id
_entity.type
_entity.pdbx_description
1 polymer ?
#
loop_
_entity_poly.entity_id
_entity_poly.type
_entity_poly.pdbx_seq_one_letter_code
_entity_poly.pdbx_strand_id
1 'polypeptide(L)'
;MIPVLELPFWLGGRELEKLRQAAFGWWEKLTEWAMIPVNMQDPDNCTEGFLKLLAWQRDIKRFSSEPLEMFRKRVRFARINAIDSGSVAGFKRIFQRLGVGYVEIEERLPGQDWDIVSIRLSDSQLSINQKLLEALIQHYGRTCRRYDWQVITPISVKINTQEFNHDTLTIYAKVPPLAMLVHGGGFDNDTLTIEAKL
;
A
#
# COMPACT_ATOMS: atom_id res chain seq x y z
N MET A 1 -16.66 -24.45 17.70
CA MET A 1 -18.01 -24.38 18.28
C MET A 1 -17.91 -25.02 19.64
N ILE A 2 -18.17 -24.26 20.71
CA ILE A 2 -18.09 -24.77 22.09
C ILE A 2 -19.32 -25.67 22.31
N PRO A 3 -19.15 -26.90 22.83
CA PRO A 3 -20.29 -27.75 23.12
C PRO A 3 -21.18 -27.11 24.18
N VAL A 4 -22.46 -26.99 23.91
CA VAL A 4 -23.44 -26.53 24.90
C VAL A 4 -23.61 -27.62 25.93
N LEU A 5 -23.10 -27.35 27.16
CA LEU A 5 -23.25 -28.26 28.28
C LEU A 5 -24.64 -28.03 28.91
N GLU A 6 -25.63 -28.78 28.44
CA GLU A 6 -26.97 -28.79 29.06
C GLU A 6 -27.05 -29.93 30.10
N LEU A 7 -27.37 -29.55 31.33
CA LEU A 7 -27.62 -30.52 32.37
C LEU A 7 -29.02 -31.07 32.25
N PRO A 8 -29.21 -32.38 32.36
CA PRO A 8 -30.54 -32.96 32.42
C PRO A 8 -31.34 -32.41 33.60
N PHE A 9 -32.66 -32.31 33.47
CA PHE A 9 -33.54 -31.73 34.49
C PHE A 9 -33.39 -32.31 35.90
N TRP A 10 -33.02 -33.58 36.02
CA TRP A 10 -32.82 -34.31 37.28
C TRP A 10 -31.45 -34.01 37.92
N LEU A 11 -30.53 -33.38 37.21
CA LEU A 11 -29.25 -32.88 37.70
C LEU A 11 -29.28 -31.38 37.98
N GLY A 12 -30.47 -30.75 38.01
CA GLY A 12 -30.65 -29.34 38.32
C GLY A 12 -30.44 -29.05 39.81
N GLY A 13 -29.30 -28.49 40.16
CA GLY A 13 -28.98 -28.03 41.52
C GLY A 13 -28.11 -26.77 41.45
N ARG A 14 -28.25 -25.88 42.42
CA ARG A 14 -27.51 -24.61 42.47
C ARG A 14 -25.99 -24.80 42.37
N GLU A 15 -25.47 -25.87 43.02
CA GLU A 15 -24.03 -26.17 42.99
C GLU A 15 -23.57 -26.76 41.65
N LEU A 16 -24.41 -27.58 41.03
CA LEU A 16 -24.14 -28.16 39.70
C LEU A 16 -24.19 -27.08 38.62
N GLU A 17 -25.06 -26.09 38.74
CA GLU A 17 -25.08 -24.93 37.81
C GLU A 17 -23.80 -24.08 37.90
N LYS A 18 -23.26 -23.86 39.10
CA LYS A 18 -21.94 -23.23 39.25
C LYS A 18 -20.84 -24.04 38.60
N LEU A 19 -20.86 -25.38 38.76
CA LEU A 19 -19.91 -26.26 38.11
C LEU A 19 -20.03 -26.21 36.60
N ARG A 20 -21.24 -26.19 36.05
CA ARG A 20 -21.52 -26.03 34.62
C ARG A 20 -20.95 -24.74 34.08
N GLN A 21 -21.15 -23.64 34.78
CA GLN A 21 -20.61 -22.33 34.41
C GLN A 21 -19.08 -22.33 34.45
N ALA A 22 -18.48 -22.93 35.48
CA ALA A 22 -17.02 -23.02 35.57
C ALA A 22 -16.44 -23.89 34.44
N ALA A 23 -17.09 -25.02 34.12
CA ALA A 23 -16.70 -25.87 33.01
C ALA A 23 -16.83 -25.18 31.68
N PHE A 24 -17.88 -24.39 31.46
CA PHE A 24 -18.06 -23.59 30.24
C PHE A 24 -16.94 -22.55 30.09
N GLY A 25 -16.65 -21.77 31.14
CA GLY A 25 -15.56 -20.79 31.12
C GLY A 25 -14.17 -21.44 30.91
N TRP A 26 -13.98 -22.67 31.36
CA TRP A 26 -12.76 -23.43 31.08
C TRP A 26 -12.67 -23.85 29.60
N TRP A 27 -13.77 -24.32 29.02
CA TRP A 27 -13.85 -24.61 27.60
C TRP A 27 -13.62 -23.40 26.68
N GLU A 28 -14.12 -22.22 27.07
CA GLU A 28 -13.83 -20.98 26.37
C GLU A 28 -12.32 -20.72 26.32
N LYS A 29 -11.65 -20.78 27.47
CA LYS A 29 -10.19 -20.63 27.55
C LYS A 29 -9.42 -21.66 26.72
N LEU A 30 -9.86 -22.91 26.75
CA LEU A 30 -9.22 -23.95 25.94
C LEU A 30 -9.37 -23.68 24.45
N THR A 31 -10.53 -23.23 23.99
CA THR A 31 -10.73 -22.88 22.58
C THR A 31 -9.89 -21.67 22.16
N GLU A 32 -9.77 -20.67 23.03
CA GLU A 32 -8.85 -19.55 22.81
C GLU A 32 -7.40 -20.03 22.67
N TRP A 33 -6.93 -20.87 23.56
CA TRP A 33 -5.57 -21.42 23.49
C TRP A 33 -5.36 -22.29 22.25
N ALA A 34 -6.33 -23.11 21.90
CA ALA A 34 -6.26 -23.94 20.70
C ALA A 34 -6.20 -23.12 19.41
N MET A 35 -6.77 -21.90 19.41
CA MET A 35 -6.72 -20.98 18.28
C MET A 35 -5.43 -20.15 18.20
N ILE A 36 -4.61 -20.10 19.27
CA ILE A 36 -3.35 -19.35 19.25
C ILE A 36 -2.43 -19.76 18.09
N PRO A 37 -2.16 -21.05 17.81
CA PRO A 37 -1.29 -21.44 16.70
C PRO A 37 -1.84 -21.03 15.34
N VAL A 38 -3.16 -21.02 15.17
CA VAL A 38 -3.83 -20.61 13.93
C VAL A 38 -3.67 -19.09 13.74
N ASN A 39 -3.97 -18.32 14.77
CA ASN A 39 -3.87 -16.86 14.75
C ASN A 39 -2.41 -16.39 14.58
N MET A 40 -1.44 -17.14 15.11
CA MET A 40 -0.02 -16.83 14.94
C MET A 40 0.48 -17.01 13.52
N GLN A 41 -0.20 -17.81 12.68
CA GLN A 41 0.16 -17.95 11.26
C GLN A 41 -0.20 -16.70 10.42
N ASP A 42 -1.08 -15.86 10.94
CA ASP A 42 -1.45 -14.61 10.29
C ASP A 42 -0.43 -13.50 10.64
N PRO A 43 0.31 -12.96 9.65
CA PRO A 43 1.29 -11.90 9.90
C PRO A 43 0.70 -10.63 10.51
N ASP A 44 -0.60 -10.38 10.33
CA ASP A 44 -1.24 -9.16 10.82
C ASP A 44 -1.50 -9.23 12.33
N ASN A 45 -1.83 -10.43 12.85
CA ASN A 45 -2.26 -10.63 14.24
C ASN A 45 -1.20 -11.28 15.14
N CYS A 46 -0.12 -11.81 14.56
CA CYS A 46 0.91 -12.49 15.32
C CYS A 46 1.77 -11.54 16.16
N THR A 47 2.42 -12.09 17.18
CA THR A 47 3.42 -11.37 17.97
C THR A 47 4.67 -11.04 17.14
N GLU A 48 5.41 -9.99 17.48
CA GLU A 48 6.61 -9.59 16.73
C GLU A 48 7.68 -10.71 16.70
N GLY A 49 7.80 -11.50 17.77
CA GLY A 49 8.72 -12.64 17.80
C GLY A 49 8.36 -13.71 16.77
N PHE A 50 7.07 -14.03 16.65
CA PHE A 50 6.59 -15.00 15.67
C PHE A 50 6.64 -14.43 14.23
N LEU A 51 6.36 -13.14 14.08
CA LEU A 51 6.52 -12.46 12.79
C LEU A 51 7.95 -12.59 12.23
N LYS A 52 8.96 -12.50 13.08
CA LYS A 52 10.37 -12.72 12.69
C LYS A 52 10.62 -14.15 12.20
N LEU A 53 9.96 -15.14 12.80
CA LEU A 53 10.05 -16.53 12.34
C LEU A 53 9.36 -16.72 10.98
N LEU A 54 8.16 -16.14 10.80
CA LEU A 54 7.48 -16.14 9.50
C LEU A 54 8.30 -15.42 8.42
N ALA A 55 8.93 -14.31 8.78
CA ALA A 55 9.82 -13.59 7.88
C ALA A 55 11.04 -14.44 7.48
N TRP A 56 11.67 -15.11 8.45
CA TRP A 56 12.77 -16.03 8.19
C TRP A 56 12.34 -17.19 7.27
N GLN A 57 11.17 -17.79 7.50
CA GLN A 57 10.62 -18.84 6.65
C GLN A 57 10.41 -18.37 5.19
N ARG A 58 10.12 -17.08 4.99
CA ARG A 58 9.87 -16.47 3.69
C ARG A 58 11.09 -15.74 3.11
N ASP A 59 12.24 -15.91 3.73
CA ASP A 59 13.52 -15.25 3.37
C ASP A 59 13.41 -13.71 3.33
N ILE A 60 12.67 -13.14 4.27
CA ILE A 60 12.50 -11.69 4.39
C ILE A 60 13.26 -11.18 5.61
N LYS A 61 14.17 -10.25 5.38
CA LYS A 61 14.87 -9.51 6.44
C LYS A 61 14.22 -8.14 6.63
N ARG A 62 14.06 -7.72 7.89
CA ARG A 62 13.58 -6.38 8.20
C ARG A 62 14.63 -5.34 7.81
N PHE A 63 14.21 -4.28 7.12
CA PHE A 63 15.09 -3.17 6.79
C PHE A 63 15.35 -2.28 8.01
N SER A 64 16.48 -1.58 7.98
CA SER A 64 16.78 -0.55 8.98
C SER A 64 15.71 0.55 8.90
N SER A 65 15.16 0.96 10.03
CA SER A 65 14.07 1.97 10.12
C SER A 65 12.73 1.60 9.45
N GLU A 66 12.50 0.31 9.16
CA GLU A 66 11.20 -0.13 8.62
C GLU A 66 10.12 -0.12 9.72
N PRO A 67 8.99 0.56 9.52
CA PRO A 67 7.84 0.49 10.42
C PRO A 67 7.31 -0.95 10.53
N LEU A 68 6.84 -1.32 11.71
CA LEU A 68 6.31 -2.68 11.97
C LEU A 68 5.16 -3.03 11.02
N GLU A 69 4.29 -2.08 10.73
CA GLU A 69 3.16 -2.25 9.81
C GLU A 69 3.60 -2.60 8.39
N MET A 70 4.65 -1.93 7.89
CA MET A 70 5.21 -2.23 6.57
C MET A 70 5.89 -3.60 6.57
N PHE A 71 6.61 -3.94 7.63
CA PHE A 71 7.20 -5.25 7.78
C PHE A 71 6.16 -6.37 7.76
N ARG A 72 5.02 -6.21 8.48
CA ARG A 72 3.88 -7.13 8.44
C ARG A 72 3.36 -7.33 7.02
N LYS A 73 3.13 -6.23 6.28
CA LYS A 73 2.69 -6.27 4.87
C LYS A 73 3.70 -6.98 3.98
N ARG A 74 5.00 -6.73 4.16
CA ARG A 74 6.05 -7.43 3.39
C ARG A 74 6.02 -8.93 3.64
N VAL A 75 5.91 -9.35 4.88
CA VAL A 75 5.82 -10.77 5.25
C VAL A 75 4.53 -11.38 4.71
N ARG A 76 3.40 -10.69 4.82
CA ARG A 76 2.10 -11.15 4.30
C ARG A 76 2.14 -11.35 2.79
N PHE A 77 2.65 -10.38 2.06
CA PHE A 77 2.66 -10.37 0.60
C PHE A 77 3.95 -10.92 -0.02
N ALA A 78 4.80 -11.61 0.76
CA ALA A 78 6.10 -12.08 0.35
C ALA A 78 6.09 -12.81 -1.00
N ARG A 79 5.22 -13.81 -1.15
CA ARG A 79 5.10 -14.62 -2.36
C ARG A 79 4.68 -13.79 -3.57
N ILE A 80 3.65 -12.95 -3.41
CA ILE A 80 3.13 -12.13 -4.51
C ILE A 80 4.15 -11.07 -4.91
N ASN A 81 4.85 -10.48 -3.92
CA ASN A 81 5.91 -9.52 -4.18
C ASN A 81 7.10 -10.16 -4.90
N ALA A 82 7.45 -11.40 -4.58
CA ALA A 82 8.49 -12.13 -5.29
C ALA A 82 8.11 -12.40 -6.77
N ILE A 83 6.85 -12.71 -7.04
CA ILE A 83 6.34 -12.89 -8.41
C ILE A 83 6.34 -11.58 -9.19
N ASP A 84 5.94 -10.49 -8.54
CA ASP A 84 5.83 -9.17 -9.13
C ASP A 84 7.19 -8.45 -9.29
N SER A 85 8.22 -8.90 -8.58
CA SER A 85 9.55 -8.29 -8.63
C SER A 85 10.15 -8.34 -10.04
N GLY A 86 10.97 -7.34 -10.38
CA GLY A 86 11.64 -7.25 -11.68
C GLY A 86 10.77 -6.77 -12.85
N SER A 87 9.48 -6.51 -12.68
CA SER A 87 8.63 -5.91 -13.70
C SER A 87 8.14 -4.52 -13.28
N VAL A 88 7.99 -3.58 -14.24
CA VAL A 88 7.50 -2.22 -13.94
C VAL A 88 6.10 -2.25 -13.34
N ALA A 89 5.20 -3.02 -13.94
CA ALA A 89 3.85 -3.15 -13.44
C ALA A 89 3.80 -3.81 -12.05
N GLY A 90 4.64 -4.83 -11.83
CA GLY A 90 4.75 -5.50 -10.55
C GLY A 90 5.31 -4.57 -9.47
N PHE A 91 6.30 -3.78 -9.81
CA PHE A 91 6.91 -2.81 -8.91
C PHE A 91 5.86 -1.77 -8.42
N LYS A 92 5.04 -1.23 -9.32
CA LYS A 92 3.91 -0.35 -8.95
C LYS A 92 2.96 -1.04 -7.96
N ARG A 93 2.59 -2.31 -8.21
CA ARG A 93 1.73 -3.09 -7.31
C ARG A 93 2.36 -3.35 -5.95
N ILE A 94 3.67 -3.61 -5.89
CA ILE A 94 4.40 -3.77 -4.63
C ILE A 94 4.31 -2.51 -3.80
N PHE A 95 4.59 -1.35 -4.38
CA PHE A 95 4.53 -0.06 -3.67
C PHE A 95 3.12 0.24 -3.14
N GLN A 96 2.08 -0.04 -3.91
CA GLN A 96 0.70 0.09 -3.47
C GLN A 96 0.37 -0.82 -2.29
N ARG A 97 0.75 -2.11 -2.34
CA ARG A 97 0.51 -3.07 -1.25
C ARG A 97 1.24 -2.69 0.04
N LEU A 98 2.44 -2.18 -0.08
CA LEU A 98 3.23 -1.74 1.07
C LEU A 98 2.72 -0.41 1.67
N GLY A 99 1.87 0.30 0.95
CA GLY A 99 1.31 1.56 1.41
C GLY A 99 2.25 2.75 1.24
N VAL A 100 3.22 2.64 0.33
CA VAL A 100 4.09 3.77 -0.06
C VAL A 100 3.30 4.80 -0.85
N GLY A 101 2.25 4.36 -1.57
CA GLY A 101 1.37 5.21 -2.34
C GLY A 101 1.59 5.12 -3.85
N TYR A 102 1.19 6.18 -4.56
CA TYR A 102 1.28 6.22 -6.01
C TYR A 102 2.72 6.44 -6.46
N VAL A 103 3.18 5.59 -7.38
CA VAL A 103 4.52 5.64 -7.96
C VAL A 103 4.41 5.55 -9.47
N GLU A 104 5.01 6.49 -10.17
CA GLU A 104 5.21 6.42 -11.61
C GLU A 104 6.60 5.90 -11.91
N ILE A 105 6.69 4.97 -12.84
CA ILE A 105 7.95 4.40 -13.28
C ILE A 105 8.03 4.52 -14.78
N GLU A 106 9.06 5.18 -15.25
CA GLU A 106 9.32 5.37 -16.66
C GLU A 106 10.68 4.79 -17.03
N GLU A 107 10.71 4.06 -18.13
CA GLU A 107 11.92 3.48 -18.71
C GLU A 107 12.12 4.02 -20.11
N ARG A 108 13.37 4.13 -20.54
CA ARG A 108 13.74 4.49 -21.91
C ARG A 108 13.26 5.88 -22.33
N LEU A 109 13.43 6.86 -21.45
CA LEU A 109 13.13 8.25 -21.79
C LEU A 109 14.08 8.75 -22.91
N PRO A 110 13.57 9.55 -23.86
CA PRO A 110 14.41 10.17 -24.88
C PRO A 110 15.51 11.03 -24.25
N GLY A 111 16.75 10.81 -24.66
CA GLY A 111 17.90 11.57 -24.17
C GLY A 111 18.53 11.02 -22.88
N GLN A 112 18.04 9.90 -22.34
CA GLN A 112 18.66 9.21 -21.21
C GLN A 112 19.23 7.84 -21.63
N ASP A 113 20.19 7.36 -20.84
CA ASP A 113 20.76 6.03 -21.03
C ASP A 113 19.68 4.95 -20.86
N TRP A 114 19.77 3.88 -21.63
CA TRP A 114 18.78 2.80 -21.64
C TRP A 114 18.64 2.03 -20.32
N ASP A 115 19.62 2.12 -19.45
CA ASP A 115 19.66 1.45 -18.14
C ASP A 115 19.09 2.29 -17.00
N ILE A 116 18.74 3.55 -17.26
CA ILE A 116 18.12 4.45 -16.29
C ILE A 116 16.61 4.17 -16.22
N VAL A 117 16.15 4.00 -14.99
CA VAL A 117 14.72 3.88 -14.64
C VAL A 117 14.37 5.07 -13.77
N SER A 118 13.52 5.96 -14.27
CA SER A 118 13.05 7.10 -13.51
C SER A 118 11.87 6.72 -12.64
N ILE A 119 12.01 6.95 -11.34
CA ILE A 119 10.96 6.70 -10.35
C ILE A 119 10.43 8.04 -9.87
N ARG A 120 9.15 8.31 -10.15
CA ARG A 120 8.47 9.52 -9.76
C ARG A 120 7.61 9.27 -8.54
N LEU A 121 7.83 10.04 -7.50
CA LEU A 121 7.13 9.99 -6.21
C LEU A 121 6.64 11.36 -5.82
N SER A 122 5.61 11.44 -4.99
CA SER A 122 5.23 12.70 -4.37
C SER A 122 6.25 13.10 -3.29
N ASP A 123 6.41 14.40 -3.07
CA ASP A 123 7.33 14.95 -2.08
C ASP A 123 7.07 14.42 -0.66
N SER A 124 5.79 14.28 -0.30
CA SER A 124 5.39 13.68 0.98
C SER A 124 5.84 12.23 1.18
N GLN A 125 5.96 11.47 0.11
CA GLN A 125 6.42 10.07 0.18
C GLN A 125 7.95 9.99 0.29
N LEU A 126 8.65 10.85 -0.41
CA LEU A 126 10.12 10.91 -0.38
C LEU A 126 10.63 11.42 0.97
N SER A 127 9.96 12.40 1.57
CA SER A 127 10.35 13.01 2.85
C SER A 127 10.22 12.05 4.04
N ILE A 128 9.34 11.05 3.96
CA ILE A 128 9.07 10.14 5.08
C ILE A 128 10.26 9.22 5.36
N ASN A 129 10.85 8.59 4.35
CA ASN A 129 12.02 7.72 4.56
C ASN A 129 12.74 7.34 3.26
N GLN A 130 13.61 8.22 2.77
CA GLN A 130 14.37 7.98 1.54
C GLN A 130 15.19 6.68 1.59
N LYS A 131 15.88 6.42 2.72
CA LYS A 131 16.70 5.20 2.88
C LYS A 131 15.90 3.91 2.78
N LEU A 132 14.66 3.93 3.29
CA LEU A 132 13.76 2.78 3.19
C LEU A 132 13.31 2.56 1.75
N LEU A 133 13.01 3.64 1.03
CA LEU A 133 12.65 3.58 -0.38
C LEU A 133 13.80 3.03 -1.23
N GLU A 134 15.02 3.48 -0.99
CA GLU A 134 16.22 2.95 -1.64
C GLU A 134 16.40 1.45 -1.39
N ALA A 135 16.23 1.01 -0.13
CA ALA A 135 16.29 -0.40 0.22
C ALA A 135 15.20 -1.24 -0.47
N LEU A 136 13.98 -0.71 -0.59
CA LEU A 136 12.89 -1.37 -1.30
C LEU A 136 13.20 -1.52 -2.79
N ILE A 137 13.76 -0.47 -3.41
CA ILE A 137 14.13 -0.51 -4.83
C ILE A 137 15.25 -1.51 -5.07
N GLN A 138 16.30 -1.50 -4.24
CA GLN A 138 17.37 -2.47 -4.37
C GLN A 138 16.88 -3.91 -4.19
N HIS A 139 15.88 -4.13 -3.34
CA HIS A 139 15.37 -5.47 -3.07
C HIS A 139 14.42 -6.00 -4.14
N TYR A 140 13.52 -5.15 -4.66
CA TYR A 140 12.49 -5.56 -5.62
C TYR A 140 12.73 -5.10 -7.05
N GLY A 141 13.70 -4.21 -7.23
CA GLY A 141 14.06 -3.67 -8.54
C GLY A 141 14.79 -4.69 -9.43
N ARG A 142 15.03 -4.29 -10.66
CA ARG A 142 15.86 -5.06 -11.60
C ARG A 142 17.33 -4.89 -11.27
N THR A 143 18.06 -5.98 -11.34
CA THR A 143 19.52 -5.93 -11.30
C THR A 143 20.08 -5.26 -12.57
N CYS A 144 21.21 -4.60 -12.48
CA CYS A 144 21.87 -3.91 -13.61
C CYS A 144 21.08 -2.70 -14.14
N ARG A 145 20.30 -2.04 -13.32
CA ARG A 145 19.61 -0.77 -13.64
C ARG A 145 20.05 0.31 -12.67
N ARG A 146 20.15 1.52 -13.17
CA ARG A 146 20.31 2.73 -12.37
C ARG A 146 18.95 3.35 -12.12
N TYR A 147 18.69 3.78 -10.90
CA TYR A 147 17.42 4.38 -10.51
C TYR A 147 17.61 5.85 -10.27
N ASP A 148 16.84 6.66 -10.96
CA ASP A 148 16.78 8.10 -10.80
C ASP A 148 15.47 8.50 -10.12
N TRP A 149 15.58 9.48 -9.20
CA TRP A 149 14.45 9.92 -8.40
C TRP A 149 13.95 11.26 -8.91
N GLN A 150 12.66 11.32 -9.19
CA GLN A 150 11.99 12.53 -9.57
C GLN A 150 10.83 12.79 -8.63
N VAL A 151 10.71 14.04 -8.16
CA VAL A 151 9.61 14.45 -7.29
C VAL A 151 8.50 15.04 -8.14
N ILE A 152 7.29 14.48 -7.98
CA ILE A 152 6.07 15.02 -8.58
C ILE A 152 5.38 15.88 -7.53
N THR A 153 5.26 17.17 -7.82
CA THR A 153 4.42 18.06 -7.03
C THR A 153 3.11 18.28 -7.80
N PRO A 154 2.00 17.64 -7.42
CA PRO A 154 0.73 17.86 -8.10
C PRO A 154 0.22 19.28 -7.80
N ILE A 155 0.15 20.10 -8.81
CA ILE A 155 -0.47 21.42 -8.74
C ILE A 155 -1.84 21.31 -9.39
N SER A 156 -2.92 21.50 -8.63
CA SER A 156 -4.27 21.57 -9.19
C SER A 156 -4.56 23.01 -9.63
N VAL A 157 -4.62 23.25 -10.92
CA VAL A 157 -5.05 24.52 -11.48
C VAL A 157 -6.52 24.40 -11.84
N LYS A 158 -7.40 25.11 -11.13
CA LYS A 158 -8.81 25.29 -11.51
C LYS A 158 -8.92 26.53 -12.36
N ILE A 159 -9.19 26.35 -13.64
CA ILE A 159 -9.48 27.44 -14.55
C ILE A 159 -11.00 27.50 -14.71
N ASN A 160 -11.63 28.50 -14.11
CA ASN A 160 -13.04 28.80 -14.34
C ASN A 160 -13.10 29.88 -15.41
N THR A 161 -13.39 29.51 -16.64
CA THR A 161 -13.70 30.47 -17.69
C THR A 161 -15.20 30.73 -17.68
N GLN A 162 -15.58 31.92 -17.28
CA GLN A 162 -16.95 32.42 -17.43
C GLN A 162 -16.88 33.67 -18.30
N GLU A 163 -16.88 33.53 -19.61
CA GLU A 163 -17.07 34.65 -20.53
C GLU A 163 -17.98 34.24 -21.68
N PHE A 164 -18.94 35.12 -21.97
CA PHE A 164 -19.90 35.00 -23.07
C PHE A 164 -19.43 35.82 -24.29
N ASN A 165 -18.17 35.76 -24.63
CA ASN A 165 -17.62 36.52 -25.77
C ASN A 165 -16.85 35.62 -26.73
N HIS A 166 -16.86 35.97 -28.00
CA HIS A 166 -16.11 35.33 -29.10
C HIS A 166 -14.59 35.53 -29.05
N ASP A 167 -14.02 35.57 -27.87
CA ASP A 167 -12.58 35.80 -27.68
C ASP A 167 -11.83 34.48 -27.57
N THR A 168 -10.73 34.36 -28.32
CA THR A 168 -9.79 33.24 -28.20
C THR A 168 -8.87 33.45 -27.02
N LEU A 169 -9.03 32.67 -25.95
CA LEU A 169 -8.11 32.66 -24.83
C LEU A 169 -7.05 31.59 -25.03
N THR A 170 -5.81 31.99 -25.20
CA THR A 170 -4.68 31.08 -25.25
C THR A 170 -3.94 31.10 -23.92
N ILE A 171 -3.93 29.95 -23.20
CA ILE A 171 -3.24 29.84 -21.92
C ILE A 171 -1.99 28.97 -22.08
N TYR A 172 -0.85 29.55 -21.79
CA TYR A 172 0.42 28.84 -21.76
C TYR A 172 0.80 28.49 -20.32
N ALA A 173 0.77 27.21 -19.97
CA ALA A 173 1.29 26.75 -18.69
C ALA A 173 2.65 26.05 -18.90
N LYS A 174 3.71 26.65 -18.36
CA LYS A 174 5.06 26.10 -18.41
C LYS A 174 5.40 25.51 -17.04
N VAL A 175 4.88 24.31 -16.75
CA VAL A 175 5.18 23.59 -15.49
C VAL A 175 5.33 22.10 -15.82
N PRO A 176 6.35 21.42 -15.30
CA PRO A 176 6.52 19.98 -15.50
C PRO A 176 5.44 19.21 -14.74
N PRO A 177 5.19 17.96 -15.06
CA PRO A 177 3.90 17.34 -15.41
C PRO A 177 2.78 17.72 -14.46
N LEU A 178 1.81 18.44 -15.00
CA LEU A 178 0.57 18.86 -14.32
C LEU A 178 -0.59 17.95 -14.72
N ALA A 179 -1.30 17.43 -13.73
CA ALA A 179 -2.65 16.94 -13.98
C ALA A 179 -3.61 18.15 -14.04
N MET A 180 -4.03 18.53 -15.24
CA MET A 180 -4.91 19.67 -15.46
C MET A 180 -6.35 19.17 -15.62
N LEU A 181 -7.22 19.54 -14.70
CA LEU A 181 -8.66 19.30 -14.78
C LEU A 181 -9.31 20.60 -15.27
N VAL A 182 -9.69 20.63 -16.54
CA VAL A 182 -10.44 21.75 -17.13
C VAL A 182 -11.93 21.43 -17.03
N HIS A 183 -12.66 22.18 -16.23
CA HIS A 183 -14.12 22.17 -16.21
C HIS A 183 -14.60 23.38 -16.99
N GLY A 184 -14.97 23.15 -18.23
CA GLY A 184 -15.66 24.14 -19.07
C GLY A 184 -17.16 23.88 -19.06
N GLY A 185 -17.93 24.76 -18.50
CA GLY A 185 -19.39 24.79 -18.64
C GLY A 185 -19.77 26.03 -19.42
N GLY A 186 -19.89 25.93 -20.74
CA GLY A 186 -20.37 27.01 -21.59
C GLY A 186 -20.90 26.45 -22.92
N PHE A 187 -22.04 26.96 -23.35
CA PHE A 187 -22.68 26.61 -24.63
C PHE A 187 -22.27 27.58 -25.73
N ASP A 188 -20.98 27.79 -25.93
CA ASP A 188 -20.49 28.69 -27.00
C ASP A 188 -19.39 28.01 -27.85
N ASN A 189 -19.39 28.39 -29.15
CA ASN A 189 -18.48 27.88 -30.17
C ASN A 189 -17.04 28.40 -30.02
N ASP A 190 -16.55 28.58 -28.83
CA ASP A 190 -15.20 29.04 -28.57
C ASP A 190 -14.21 27.88 -28.54
N THR A 191 -13.15 27.95 -29.29
CA THR A 191 -12.06 26.98 -29.30
C THR A 191 -11.05 27.33 -28.21
N LEU A 192 -10.99 26.51 -27.15
CA LEU A 192 -9.95 26.57 -26.14
C LEU A 192 -8.76 25.70 -26.59
N THR A 193 -7.65 26.31 -26.89
CA THR A 193 -6.40 25.59 -27.20
C THR A 193 -5.47 25.69 -25.99
N ILE A 194 -5.12 24.53 -25.43
CA ILE A 194 -4.18 24.43 -24.30
C ILE A 194 -2.93 23.73 -24.80
N GLU A 195 -1.82 24.44 -24.84
CA GLU A 195 -0.52 23.86 -25.14
C GLU A 195 0.35 23.84 -23.88
N ALA A 196 0.76 22.64 -23.47
CA ALA A 196 1.81 22.48 -22.48
C ALA A 196 3.12 22.19 -23.21
N LYS A 197 4.06 23.15 -23.16
CA LYS A 197 5.44 22.90 -23.61
C LYS A 197 6.28 22.44 -22.43
N LEU A 198 6.79 21.21 -22.54
CA LEU A 198 7.80 20.64 -21.67
C LEU A 198 9.16 21.31 -21.88
#